data_462eeb2acda9c0a5cbf97592050d414e
#
_entry.id   462eeb2acda9c0a5cbf97592050d414e
#
_cell.length_a   1.000
_cell.length_b   1.000
_cell.length_c   1.000
_cell.angle_alpha   90.00
_cell.angle_beta   90.00
_cell.angle_gamma   90.00
#
_symmetry.space_group_name_H-M   'P 1'
#
loop_
_entity.id
_entity.type
_entity.pdbx_description
1 polymer ?
#
loop_
_entity_poly.entity_id
_entity_poly.type
_entity_poly.pdbx_seq_one_letter_code
_entity_poly.pdbx_strand_id
1 'polypeptide(L)'
;VPSGHASTEEITELAKEAAAYQGMYISHIRNEEDSLLFAIRELIDIAENAEIRSEVYHFKASGQDNWDLLDSAITLIEDARARGVEVTTDMYMYNASSTGLNVLLPLWAREGGHDQTMAYIADPEKKARMIREVNFHVPAENILLVGFKNKSLRGLIGQTLAEVAATRGISPAQA
;
A
#
# COMPACT_ATOMS: atom_id res chain seq x y z
N VAL A 1 2.71 2.76 5.74
CA VAL A 1 3.51 3.97 5.58
C VAL A 1 3.36 4.81 6.85
N PRO A 2 4.47 5.27 7.50
CA PRO A 2 4.39 6.02 8.78
C PRO A 2 3.53 7.28 8.68
N SER A 3 3.53 7.95 7.53
CA SER A 3 2.80 9.20 7.27
C SER A 3 1.33 9.00 6.88
N GLY A 4 0.80 7.78 6.91
CA GLY A 4 -0.60 7.51 6.52
C GLY A 4 -1.64 8.27 7.37
N HIS A 5 -1.27 8.75 8.54
CA HIS A 5 -2.12 9.52 9.45
C HIS A 5 -1.88 11.04 9.40
N ALA A 6 -0.85 11.50 8.66
CA ALA A 6 -0.59 12.93 8.50
C ALA A 6 -1.70 13.58 7.65
N SER A 7 -2.10 14.82 7.98
CA SER A 7 -3.04 15.55 7.15
C SER A 7 -2.38 16.05 5.87
N THR A 8 -3.20 16.39 4.86
CA THR A 8 -2.70 16.98 3.62
C THR A 8 -1.98 18.31 3.88
N GLU A 9 -2.48 19.09 4.83
CA GLU A 9 -1.88 20.37 5.24
C GLU A 9 -0.49 20.16 5.85
N GLU A 10 -0.35 19.16 6.76
CA GLU A 10 0.94 18.82 7.37
C GLU A 10 1.97 18.41 6.32
N ILE A 11 1.57 17.56 5.37
CA ILE A 11 2.45 17.13 4.28
C ILE A 11 2.81 18.32 3.39
N THR A 12 1.84 19.21 3.11
CA THR A 12 2.08 20.42 2.31
C THR A 12 3.12 21.34 2.94
N GLU A 13 3.02 21.57 4.26
CA GLU A 13 4.01 22.41 4.96
C GLU A 13 5.42 21.79 4.94
N LEU A 14 5.53 20.47 5.12
CA LEU A 14 6.81 19.76 4.96
C LEU A 14 7.34 19.83 3.52
N ALA A 15 6.46 19.74 2.53
CA ALA A 15 6.82 19.85 1.12
C ALA A 15 7.33 21.27 0.76
N LYS A 16 6.76 22.34 1.35
CA LYS A 16 7.26 23.71 1.19
C LYS A 16 8.70 23.86 1.69
N GLU A 17 9.02 23.26 2.83
CA GLU A 17 10.40 23.25 3.32
C GLU A 17 11.35 22.54 2.34
N ALA A 18 10.93 21.40 1.78
CA ALA A 18 11.72 20.70 0.78
C ALA A 18 11.88 21.51 -0.53
N ALA A 19 10.83 22.23 -0.95
CA ALA A 19 10.84 23.07 -2.14
C ALA A 19 11.89 24.19 -2.04
N ALA A 20 12.08 24.79 -0.86
CA ALA A 20 13.10 25.80 -0.60
C ALA A 20 14.54 25.32 -0.93
N TYR A 21 14.77 24.01 -0.92
CA TYR A 21 16.04 23.36 -1.25
C TYR A 21 16.02 22.67 -2.63
N GLN A 22 15.07 23.01 -3.50
CA GLN A 22 14.87 22.38 -4.80
C GLN A 22 14.59 20.86 -4.69
N GLY A 23 13.95 20.45 -3.60
CA GLY A 23 13.57 19.07 -3.33
C GLY A 23 12.46 18.55 -4.26
N MET A 24 11.95 17.38 -3.93
CA MET A 24 10.86 16.72 -4.65
C MET A 24 9.97 16.01 -3.66
N TYR A 25 8.65 16.06 -3.86
CA TYR A 25 7.68 15.26 -3.11
C TYR A 25 7.40 13.97 -3.85
N ILE A 26 7.79 12.85 -3.28
CA ILE A 26 7.58 11.53 -3.88
C ILE A 26 6.73 10.70 -2.91
N SER A 27 5.68 10.06 -3.41
CA SER A 27 4.75 9.34 -2.54
C SER A 27 4.27 8.01 -3.12
N HIS A 28 4.30 6.97 -2.26
CA HIS A 28 3.30 5.92 -2.31
C HIS A 28 1.98 6.56 -1.87
N ILE A 29 1.05 6.78 -2.78
CA ILE A 29 -0.20 7.50 -2.51
C ILE A 29 -1.08 6.75 -1.51
N ARG A 30 -2.02 7.46 -0.85
CA ARG A 30 -2.82 6.90 0.25
C ARG A 30 -3.66 5.70 -0.14
N ASN A 31 -4.13 5.66 -1.36
CA ASN A 31 -4.98 4.59 -1.86
C ASN A 31 -4.71 4.36 -3.34
N GLU A 32 -4.52 3.11 -3.72
CA GLU A 32 -4.30 2.65 -5.09
C GLU A 32 -5.51 1.86 -5.62
N GLU A 33 -6.59 1.78 -4.85
CA GLU A 33 -7.81 1.02 -5.12
C GLU A 33 -8.97 1.97 -5.43
N ASP A 34 -10.10 1.82 -4.76
CA ASP A 34 -11.36 2.55 -4.96
C ASP A 34 -11.26 4.09 -4.83
N SER A 35 -10.31 4.56 -4.05
CA SER A 35 -10.05 5.98 -3.80
C SER A 35 -8.81 6.51 -4.55
N LEU A 36 -8.36 5.81 -5.60
CA LEU A 36 -7.18 6.16 -6.40
C LEU A 36 -7.22 7.62 -6.89
N LEU A 37 -8.33 8.05 -7.46
CA LEU A 37 -8.46 9.40 -8.01
C LEU A 37 -8.37 10.49 -6.94
N PHE A 38 -8.87 10.20 -5.74
CA PHE A 38 -8.74 11.11 -4.60
C PHE A 38 -7.27 11.22 -4.16
N ALA A 39 -6.57 10.10 -4.06
CA ALA A 39 -5.18 10.07 -3.64
C ALA A 39 -4.24 10.77 -4.64
N ILE A 40 -4.53 10.69 -5.94
CA ILE A 40 -3.78 11.41 -6.98
C ILE A 40 -4.05 12.91 -6.88
N ARG A 41 -5.31 13.34 -6.69
CA ARG A 41 -5.64 14.75 -6.50
C ARG A 41 -4.93 15.33 -5.28
N GLU A 42 -4.90 14.61 -4.16
CA GLU A 42 -4.15 15.03 -2.97
C GLU A 42 -2.67 15.28 -3.28
N LEU A 43 -2.01 14.38 -4.02
CA LEU A 43 -0.62 14.57 -4.41
C LEU A 43 -0.44 15.82 -5.30
N ILE A 44 -1.34 16.03 -6.25
CA ILE A 44 -1.34 17.21 -7.14
C ILE A 44 -1.57 18.49 -6.31
N ASP A 45 -2.54 18.49 -5.39
CA ASP A 45 -2.83 19.63 -4.53
C ASP A 45 -1.63 20.00 -3.65
N ILE A 46 -0.93 19.00 -3.09
CA ILE A 46 0.32 19.20 -2.34
C ILE A 46 1.38 19.83 -3.24
N ALA A 47 1.56 19.30 -4.45
CA ALA A 47 2.55 19.82 -5.40
C ALA A 47 2.28 21.27 -5.80
N GLU A 48 1.01 21.60 -6.11
CA GLU A 48 0.58 22.97 -6.45
C GLU A 48 0.76 23.94 -5.26
N ASN A 49 0.29 23.56 -4.06
CA ASN A 49 0.32 24.43 -2.89
C ASN A 49 1.74 24.61 -2.29
N ALA A 50 2.62 23.66 -2.51
CA ALA A 50 4.01 23.74 -2.08
C ALA A 50 4.96 24.23 -3.18
N GLU A 51 4.47 24.44 -4.40
CA GLU A 51 5.27 24.81 -5.58
C GLU A 51 6.47 23.85 -5.77
N ILE A 52 6.22 22.55 -5.61
CA ILE A 52 7.24 21.49 -5.63
C ILE A 52 6.95 20.48 -6.74
N ARG A 53 7.99 20.03 -7.42
CA ARG A 53 7.86 18.88 -8.32
C ARG A 53 7.53 17.63 -7.53
N SER A 54 6.70 16.76 -8.12
CA SER A 54 6.22 15.58 -7.42
C SER A 54 6.28 14.32 -8.29
N GLU A 55 6.22 13.16 -7.62
CA GLU A 55 6.17 11.86 -8.29
C GLU A 55 5.22 10.89 -7.57
N VAL A 56 4.38 10.22 -8.35
CA VAL A 56 3.61 9.08 -7.88
C VAL A 56 4.45 7.81 -8.02
N TYR A 57 4.84 7.19 -6.90
CA TYR A 57 5.53 5.90 -6.92
C TYR A 57 4.62 4.79 -7.45
N HIS A 58 5.20 3.88 -8.26
CA HIS A 58 4.58 2.64 -8.73
C HIS A 58 3.10 2.82 -9.10
N PHE A 59 2.83 3.83 -9.92
CA PHE A 59 1.51 4.23 -10.37
C PHE A 59 0.71 3.05 -10.95
N LYS A 60 -0.43 2.75 -10.35
CA LYS A 60 -1.32 1.66 -10.77
C LYS A 60 -2.72 1.81 -10.18
N ALA A 61 -3.68 1.13 -10.80
CA ALA A 61 -4.97 0.83 -10.21
C ALA A 61 -4.93 -0.61 -9.66
N SER A 62 -4.86 -0.75 -8.33
CA SER A 62 -4.77 -2.04 -7.67
C SER A 62 -6.14 -2.71 -7.56
N GLY A 63 -6.17 -4.03 -7.82
CA GLY A 63 -7.39 -4.81 -7.83
C GLY A 63 -8.18 -4.67 -9.13
N GLN A 64 -8.69 -5.78 -9.63
CA GLN A 64 -9.37 -5.85 -10.93
C GLN A 64 -10.57 -4.92 -11.03
N ASP A 65 -11.30 -4.76 -9.93
CA ASP A 65 -12.50 -3.91 -9.85
C ASP A 65 -12.18 -2.40 -10.00
N ASN A 66 -10.90 -2.02 -9.90
CA ASN A 66 -10.46 -0.64 -9.98
C ASN A 66 -9.76 -0.29 -11.30
N TRP A 67 -9.58 -1.25 -12.21
CA TRP A 67 -8.82 -1.01 -13.45
C TRP A 67 -9.41 0.09 -14.32
N ASP A 68 -10.73 0.23 -14.31
CA ASP A 68 -11.44 1.29 -15.06
C ASP A 68 -11.10 2.72 -14.58
N LEU A 69 -10.50 2.86 -13.40
CA LEU A 69 -10.06 4.15 -12.87
C LEU A 69 -8.76 4.64 -13.52
N LEU A 70 -7.99 3.77 -14.19
CA LEU A 70 -6.65 4.09 -14.67
C LEU A 70 -6.64 5.23 -15.69
N ASP A 71 -7.53 5.20 -16.67
CA ASP A 71 -7.62 6.25 -17.69
C ASP A 71 -7.96 7.62 -17.08
N SER A 72 -8.87 7.64 -16.10
CA SER A 72 -9.20 8.85 -15.34
C SER A 72 -8.02 9.35 -14.50
N ALA A 73 -7.24 8.43 -13.94
CA ALA A 73 -6.05 8.75 -13.16
C ALA A 73 -4.94 9.36 -14.03
N ILE A 74 -4.73 8.82 -15.23
CA ILE A 74 -3.81 9.39 -16.24
C ILE A 74 -4.27 10.79 -16.63
N THR A 75 -5.56 10.98 -16.92
CA THR A 75 -6.13 12.27 -17.29
C THR A 75 -5.89 13.34 -16.20
N LEU A 76 -6.06 12.98 -14.91
CA LEU A 76 -5.77 13.91 -13.81
C LEU A 76 -4.31 14.39 -13.79
N ILE A 77 -3.37 13.49 -14.06
CA ILE A 77 -1.94 13.84 -14.11
C ILE A 77 -1.63 14.68 -15.34
N GLU A 78 -2.18 14.35 -16.51
CA GLU A 78 -1.99 15.11 -17.75
C GLU A 78 -2.59 16.52 -17.65
N ASP A 79 -3.76 16.67 -17.06
CA ASP A 79 -4.39 17.95 -16.80
C ASP A 79 -3.56 18.80 -15.81
N ALA A 80 -2.99 18.21 -14.78
CA ALA A 80 -2.07 18.90 -13.87
C ALA A 80 -0.83 19.40 -14.61
N ARG A 81 -0.22 18.57 -15.43
CA ARG A 81 0.91 18.94 -16.29
C ARG A 81 0.57 20.06 -17.26
N ALA A 82 -0.63 20.02 -17.87
CA ALA A 82 -1.09 21.09 -18.77
C ALA A 82 -1.25 22.44 -18.06
N ARG A 83 -1.50 22.43 -16.74
CA ARG A 83 -1.52 23.64 -15.90
C ARG A 83 -0.14 24.08 -15.40
N GLY A 84 0.91 23.33 -15.71
CA GLY A 84 2.28 23.64 -15.33
C GLY A 84 2.78 22.97 -14.03
N VAL A 85 2.00 22.03 -13.47
CA VAL A 85 2.45 21.25 -12.30
C VAL A 85 3.42 20.17 -12.76
N GLU A 86 4.60 20.13 -12.15
CA GLU A 86 5.60 19.10 -12.44
C GLU A 86 5.26 17.79 -11.71
N VAL A 87 4.47 16.91 -12.34
CA VAL A 87 4.13 15.58 -11.82
C VAL A 87 4.71 14.50 -12.72
N THR A 88 5.46 13.58 -12.12
CA THR A 88 5.99 12.38 -12.77
C THR A 88 5.39 11.12 -12.15
N THR A 89 5.57 10.00 -12.81
CA THR A 89 5.17 8.68 -12.29
C THR A 89 6.24 7.66 -12.65
N ASP A 90 6.48 6.71 -11.76
CA ASP A 90 7.22 5.50 -12.10
C ASP A 90 6.30 4.27 -12.12
N MET A 91 6.77 3.19 -12.71
CA MET A 91 6.08 1.91 -12.72
C MET A 91 7.09 0.77 -12.91
N TYR A 92 6.93 -0.30 -12.16
CA TYR A 92 7.69 -1.53 -12.39
C TYR A 92 7.09 -2.35 -13.55
N MET A 93 7.91 -3.15 -14.21
CA MET A 93 7.52 -3.97 -15.37
C MET A 93 7.03 -5.39 -15.02
N TYR A 94 6.79 -5.66 -13.74
CA TYR A 94 6.34 -6.98 -13.28
C TYR A 94 4.82 -7.03 -13.17
N ASN A 95 4.23 -8.18 -13.46
CA ASN A 95 2.80 -8.45 -13.29
C ASN A 95 2.43 -8.87 -11.86
N ALA A 96 3.28 -8.56 -10.90
CA ALA A 96 3.09 -8.82 -9.49
C ALA A 96 3.60 -7.64 -8.65
N SER A 97 2.97 -7.37 -7.53
CA SER A 97 3.43 -6.44 -6.50
C SER A 97 4.05 -7.19 -5.33
N SER A 98 4.85 -6.52 -4.51
CA SER A 98 5.45 -7.10 -3.32
C SER A 98 5.22 -6.21 -2.10
N THR A 99 4.75 -6.82 -1.01
CA THR A 99 4.52 -6.14 0.26
C THR A 99 4.64 -7.12 1.42
N GLY A 100 4.54 -6.61 2.66
CA GLY A 100 4.52 -7.47 3.83
C GLY A 100 3.17 -8.17 4.01
N LEU A 101 3.18 -9.45 4.37
CA LEU A 101 1.95 -10.24 4.57
C LEU A 101 1.01 -9.64 5.63
N ASN A 102 1.54 -8.82 6.53
CA ASN A 102 0.75 -8.10 7.54
C ASN A 102 -0.27 -7.11 6.95
N VAL A 103 -0.18 -6.73 5.67
CA VAL A 103 -1.20 -5.86 5.03
C VAL A 103 -2.57 -6.52 4.97
N LEU A 104 -2.64 -7.86 4.99
CA LEU A 104 -3.87 -8.63 5.04
C LEU A 104 -4.61 -8.51 6.40
N LEU A 105 -3.90 -8.12 7.46
CA LEU A 105 -4.50 -7.96 8.78
C LEU A 105 -5.35 -6.69 8.84
N PRO A 106 -6.47 -6.72 9.56
CA PRO A 106 -7.30 -5.54 9.76
C PRO A 106 -6.51 -4.39 10.41
N LEU A 107 -6.88 -3.16 10.11
CA LEU A 107 -6.14 -1.96 10.52
C LEU A 107 -5.91 -1.92 12.04
N TRP A 108 -6.95 -2.18 12.84
CA TRP A 108 -6.84 -2.18 14.30
C TRP A 108 -5.79 -3.17 14.84
N ALA A 109 -5.52 -4.27 14.11
CA ALA A 109 -4.53 -5.27 14.50
C ALA A 109 -3.08 -4.83 14.20
N ARG A 110 -2.92 -3.82 13.34
CA ARG A 110 -1.60 -3.25 12.94
C ARG A 110 -1.27 -1.96 13.68
N GLU A 111 -2.29 -1.28 14.22
CA GLU A 111 -2.11 -0.10 15.08
C GLU A 111 -1.31 -0.48 16.33
N GLY A 112 -0.33 0.32 16.69
CA GLY A 112 0.59 0.03 17.80
C GLY A 112 1.84 -0.78 17.41
N GLY A 113 1.99 -1.14 16.12
CA GLY A 113 3.20 -1.75 15.58
C GLY A 113 3.32 -3.26 15.85
N HIS A 114 4.52 -3.78 15.55
CA HIS A 114 4.78 -5.23 15.54
C HIS A 114 4.49 -5.92 16.89
N ASP A 115 4.96 -5.35 18.00
CA ASP A 115 4.83 -5.98 19.32
C ASP A 115 3.35 -6.08 19.75
N GLN A 116 2.57 -5.06 19.44
CA GLN A 116 1.13 -5.08 19.72
C GLN A 116 0.41 -6.11 18.84
N THR A 117 0.76 -6.21 17.57
CA THR A 117 0.24 -7.25 16.67
C THR A 117 0.54 -8.64 17.21
N MET A 118 1.78 -8.88 17.67
CA MET A 118 2.16 -10.17 18.26
C MET A 118 1.41 -10.48 19.55
N ALA A 119 1.16 -9.47 20.39
CA ALA A 119 0.31 -9.63 21.58
C ALA A 119 -1.14 -10.02 21.22
N TYR A 120 -1.69 -9.44 20.14
CA TYR A 120 -3.02 -9.79 19.65
C TYR A 120 -3.08 -11.21 19.06
N ILE A 121 -2.03 -11.66 18.37
CA ILE A 121 -1.93 -13.04 17.87
C ILE A 121 -1.85 -14.06 19.04
N ALA A 122 -1.25 -13.67 20.16
CA ALA A 122 -1.18 -14.52 21.36
C ALA A 122 -2.50 -14.59 22.15
N ASP A 123 -3.39 -13.61 21.98
CA ASP A 123 -4.71 -13.57 22.61
C ASP A 123 -5.72 -14.36 21.77
N PRO A 124 -6.34 -15.44 22.29
CA PRO A 124 -7.23 -16.29 21.50
C PRO A 124 -8.45 -15.57 20.91
N GLU A 125 -9.05 -14.61 21.62
CA GLU A 125 -10.23 -13.88 21.16
C GLU A 125 -9.85 -12.91 20.04
N LYS A 126 -8.77 -12.16 20.24
CA LYS A 126 -8.26 -11.21 19.22
C LYS A 126 -7.77 -11.94 17.99
N LYS A 127 -7.04 -13.05 18.16
CA LYS A 127 -6.63 -13.91 17.05
C LYS A 127 -7.83 -14.42 16.25
N ALA A 128 -8.87 -14.93 16.92
CA ALA A 128 -10.07 -15.39 16.26
C ALA A 128 -10.79 -14.26 15.50
N ARG A 129 -10.81 -13.05 16.06
CA ARG A 129 -11.32 -11.85 15.39
C ARG A 129 -10.48 -11.49 14.17
N MET A 130 -9.15 -11.46 14.29
CA MET A 130 -8.23 -11.20 13.16
C MET A 130 -8.49 -12.17 12.02
N ILE A 131 -8.59 -13.48 12.29
CA ILE A 131 -8.84 -14.51 11.28
C ILE A 131 -10.16 -14.27 10.53
N ARG A 132 -11.20 -13.81 11.22
CA ARG A 132 -12.48 -13.49 10.56
C ARG A 132 -12.45 -12.23 9.72
N GLU A 133 -11.58 -11.29 10.08
CA GLU A 133 -11.49 -9.95 9.46
C GLU A 133 -10.29 -9.82 8.51
N VAL A 134 -9.50 -10.90 8.28
CA VAL A 134 -8.47 -10.91 7.24
C VAL A 134 -9.10 -10.52 5.90
N ASN A 135 -8.51 -9.55 5.24
CA ASN A 135 -8.96 -9.10 3.93
C ASN A 135 -8.00 -9.58 2.84
N PHE A 136 -8.48 -10.51 2.03
CA PHE A 136 -7.77 -11.00 0.86
C PHE A 136 -8.15 -10.14 -0.37
N HIS A 137 -7.29 -9.20 -0.73
CA HIS A 137 -7.45 -8.42 -1.97
C HIS A 137 -7.22 -9.26 -3.24
N VAL A 138 -6.55 -10.40 -3.09
CA VAL A 138 -6.31 -11.40 -4.14
C VAL A 138 -6.49 -12.81 -3.56
N PRO A 139 -6.85 -13.81 -4.35
CA PRO A 139 -6.94 -15.20 -3.91
C PRO A 139 -5.63 -15.70 -3.27
N ALA A 140 -5.71 -16.55 -2.26
CA ALA A 140 -4.54 -17.05 -1.51
C ALA A 140 -3.54 -17.85 -2.38
N GLU A 141 -4.01 -18.43 -3.47
CA GLU A 141 -3.19 -19.07 -4.52
C GLU A 141 -2.34 -18.09 -5.31
N ASN A 142 -2.68 -16.80 -5.30
CA ASN A 142 -1.92 -15.73 -5.96
C ASN A 142 -0.97 -15.00 -4.99
N ILE A 143 -0.91 -15.41 -3.72
CA ILE A 143 -0.01 -14.85 -2.71
C ILE A 143 1.22 -15.74 -2.58
N LEU A 144 2.29 -15.40 -3.29
CA LEU A 144 3.56 -16.11 -3.24
C LEU A 144 4.41 -15.66 -2.05
N LEU A 145 4.88 -16.58 -1.25
CA LEU A 145 5.75 -16.32 -0.11
C LEU A 145 7.20 -16.20 -0.58
N VAL A 146 7.77 -15.01 -0.53
CA VAL A 146 9.09 -14.72 -1.13
C VAL A 146 10.22 -14.54 -0.10
N GLY A 147 9.89 -14.40 1.19
CA GLY A 147 10.92 -14.25 2.20
C GLY A 147 10.40 -14.25 3.63
N PHE A 148 11.26 -14.70 4.56
CA PHE A 148 10.98 -14.71 5.99
C PHE A 148 12.20 -14.25 6.79
N LYS A 149 11.96 -13.35 7.75
CA LYS A 149 12.95 -12.96 8.74
C LYS A 149 13.33 -14.17 9.62
N ASN A 150 12.33 -14.94 10.05
CA ASN A 150 12.53 -16.17 10.81
C ASN A 150 13.09 -17.28 9.91
N LYS A 151 14.29 -17.75 10.22
CA LYS A 151 15.00 -18.78 9.44
C LYS A 151 14.23 -20.11 9.37
N SER A 152 13.46 -20.47 10.41
CA SER A 152 12.71 -21.73 10.45
C SER A 152 11.56 -21.77 9.44
N LEU A 153 11.09 -20.60 8.96
CA LEU A 153 10.02 -20.48 7.97
C LEU A 153 10.52 -20.39 6.53
N ARG A 154 11.83 -20.32 6.31
CA ARG A 154 12.40 -20.16 4.97
C ARG A 154 12.15 -21.34 4.02
N GLY A 155 11.83 -22.52 4.56
CA GLY A 155 11.38 -23.65 3.76
C GLY A 155 10.02 -23.45 3.06
N LEU A 156 9.27 -22.40 3.43
CA LEU A 156 8.01 -22.01 2.79
C LEU A 156 8.20 -21.05 1.60
N ILE A 157 9.42 -20.56 1.38
CA ILE A 157 9.72 -19.67 0.24
C ILE A 157 9.45 -20.41 -1.07
N GLY A 158 8.74 -19.75 -1.98
CA GLY A 158 8.34 -20.30 -3.27
C GLY A 158 7.00 -21.04 -3.24
N GLN A 159 6.37 -21.20 -2.06
CA GLN A 159 5.02 -21.72 -1.94
C GLN A 159 4.00 -20.58 -1.91
N THR A 160 2.78 -20.83 -2.35
CA THR A 160 1.65 -19.92 -2.16
C THR A 160 1.08 -20.05 -0.75
N LEU A 161 0.37 -19.03 -0.30
CA LEU A 161 -0.33 -19.07 1.00
C LEU A 161 -1.37 -20.21 1.02
N ALA A 162 -2.02 -20.49 -0.11
CA ALA A 162 -2.97 -21.61 -0.25
C ALA A 162 -2.28 -22.97 -0.07
N GLU A 163 -1.10 -23.19 -0.66
CA GLU A 163 -0.33 -24.43 -0.50
C GLU A 163 0.12 -24.66 0.95
N VAL A 164 0.58 -23.60 1.62
CA VAL A 164 0.95 -23.67 3.05
C VAL A 164 -0.27 -24.00 3.92
N ALA A 165 -1.41 -23.36 3.66
CA ALA A 165 -2.64 -23.62 4.37
C ALA A 165 -3.11 -25.08 4.19
N ALA A 166 -3.11 -25.58 2.95
CA ALA A 166 -3.47 -26.96 2.63
C ALA A 166 -2.54 -27.99 3.33
N THR A 167 -1.23 -27.76 3.29
CA THR A 167 -0.23 -28.63 3.95
C THR A 167 -0.45 -28.69 5.46
N ARG A 168 -0.90 -27.60 6.06
CA ARG A 168 -1.19 -27.52 7.52
C ARG A 168 -2.60 -27.95 7.89
N GLY A 169 -3.48 -28.21 6.92
CA GLY A 169 -4.89 -28.56 7.16
C GLY A 169 -5.70 -27.45 7.80
N ILE A 170 -5.40 -26.18 7.47
CA ILE A 170 -6.03 -24.97 8.02
C ILE A 170 -6.48 -24.04 6.90
N SER A 171 -7.27 -23.02 7.21
CA SER A 171 -7.63 -22.00 6.23
C SER A 171 -6.45 -21.06 5.92
N PRO A 172 -6.42 -20.38 4.74
CA PRO A 172 -5.42 -19.38 4.42
C PRO A 172 -5.32 -18.24 5.46
N ALA A 173 -6.46 -17.84 6.05
CA ALA A 173 -6.47 -16.82 7.11
C ALA A 173 -5.84 -17.30 8.42
N GLN A 174 -5.82 -18.63 8.66
CA GLN A 174 -5.18 -19.23 9.83
C GLN A 174 -3.68 -19.50 9.60
N ALA A 175 -3.27 -19.66 8.35
CA ALA A 175 -1.88 -19.96 7.98
C ALA A 175 -0.94 -18.78 8.22
#